data_51458208190e0baaad096700046f2498
#
_entry.id   51458208190e0baaad096700046f2498
#
_cell.length_a   1.000
_cell.length_b   1.000
_cell.length_c   1.000
_cell.angle_alpha   90.00
_cell.angle_beta   90.00
_cell.angle_gamma   90.00
#
_symmetry.space_group_name_H-M   'P 1'
#
loop_
_entity.id
_entity.type
_entity.pdbx_description
1 polymer ?
#
loop_
_entity_poly.entity_id
_entity_poly.type
_entity_poly.pdbx_seq_one_letter_code
_entity_poly.pdbx_strand_id
1 'polypeptide(L)'
;LQWQERGALYGKKVLLTGTPDYVRKAVLPLRKHGAEAAEVSLIYPQEPQEGTFSAIPWGDYTWLVLTSANGVELFFAGLQRDGVDLRQLLHLHFAVIGKGTAQALARHGIFADCIPPQFHSDSLAEALIPQLTAQDKVLLLRAENGSKVLSQRLEQAGVCFRTVPFYAVKSDWRKKQLLLAELKTA
;
A
#
# COMPACT_ATOMS: atom_id res chain seq x y z
N LEU A 1 -18.18 25.27 -23.90
CA LEU A 1 -16.94 24.61 -24.39
C LEU A 1 -15.63 25.32 -23.99
N GLN A 2 -15.69 26.51 -23.33
CA GLN A 2 -14.48 27.29 -22.96
C GLN A 2 -13.88 26.99 -21.58
N TRP A 3 -14.49 26.15 -20.76
CA TRP A 3 -13.98 25.86 -19.41
C TRP A 3 -12.72 24.98 -19.38
N GLN A 4 -12.50 24.16 -20.43
CA GLN A 4 -11.31 23.32 -20.56
C GLN A 4 -10.04 24.13 -20.90
N GLU A 5 -10.20 25.27 -21.54
CA GLU A 5 -9.08 26.13 -21.99
C GLU A 5 -8.48 27.01 -20.89
N ARG A 6 -9.01 26.96 -19.66
CA ARG A 6 -8.52 27.78 -18.52
C ARG A 6 -7.82 26.96 -17.44
N GLY A 7 -7.64 25.65 -17.63
CA GLY A 7 -6.95 24.82 -16.66
C GLY A 7 -5.46 25.09 -16.63
N ALA A 8 -4.83 25.05 -15.43
CA ALA A 8 -3.39 25.25 -15.23
C ALA A 8 -2.52 24.26 -16.03
N LEU A 9 -3.10 23.15 -16.50
CA LEU A 9 -2.43 22.11 -17.28
C LEU A 9 -2.92 22.04 -18.75
N TYR A 10 -3.62 23.06 -19.21
CA TYR A 10 -4.09 23.11 -20.60
C TYR A 10 -2.92 22.98 -21.59
N GLY A 11 -3.08 22.12 -22.60
CA GLY A 11 -2.06 21.82 -23.61
C GLY A 11 -0.91 20.94 -23.11
N LYS A 12 -0.97 20.48 -21.85
CA LYS A 12 0.03 19.53 -21.32
C LYS A 12 -0.45 18.10 -21.54
N LYS A 13 0.41 17.28 -22.13
CA LYS A 13 0.25 15.83 -22.21
C LYS A 13 0.93 15.18 -21.01
N VAL A 14 0.19 14.36 -20.26
CA VAL A 14 0.66 13.68 -19.06
C VAL A 14 0.47 12.19 -19.23
N LEU A 15 1.54 11.41 -19.16
CA LEU A 15 1.49 9.96 -19.14
C LEU A 15 1.57 9.46 -17.71
N LEU A 16 0.52 8.75 -17.26
CA LEU A 16 0.44 8.14 -15.96
C LEU A 16 0.75 6.66 -16.02
N THR A 17 1.70 6.23 -15.19
CA THR A 17 2.04 4.81 -15.03
C THR A 17 1.90 4.41 -13.56
N GLY A 18 1.56 3.15 -13.31
CA GLY A 18 1.40 2.64 -11.95
C GLY A 18 0.44 1.46 -11.89
N THR A 19 -0.12 1.21 -10.70
CA THR A 19 -1.23 0.26 -10.54
C THR A 19 -2.52 0.85 -11.12
N PRO A 20 -3.47 0.02 -11.60
CA PRO A 20 -4.74 0.50 -12.19
C PRO A 20 -5.49 1.49 -11.28
N ASP A 21 -5.57 1.21 -10.00
CA ASP A 21 -6.27 2.08 -9.05
C ASP A 21 -5.57 3.42 -8.82
N TYR A 22 -4.24 3.42 -8.77
CA TYR A 22 -3.47 4.66 -8.67
C TYR A 22 -3.70 5.54 -9.90
N VAL A 23 -3.53 4.97 -11.09
CA VAL A 23 -3.68 5.69 -12.36
C VAL A 23 -5.09 6.26 -12.49
N ARG A 24 -6.13 5.47 -12.20
CA ARG A 24 -7.52 5.92 -12.25
C ARG A 24 -7.81 7.10 -11.32
N LYS A 25 -7.27 7.07 -10.10
CA LYS A 25 -7.43 8.17 -9.13
C LYS A 25 -6.69 9.42 -9.54
N ALA A 26 -5.50 9.29 -10.15
CA ALA A 26 -4.67 10.42 -10.52
C ALA A 26 -5.11 11.11 -11.82
N VAL A 27 -5.72 10.39 -12.75
CA VAL A 27 -6.14 10.91 -14.06
C VAL A 27 -7.23 11.97 -13.97
N LEU A 28 -8.23 11.77 -13.11
CA LEU A 28 -9.37 12.67 -13.00
C LEU A 28 -9.00 14.11 -12.59
N PRO A 29 -8.17 14.31 -11.54
CA PRO A 29 -7.70 15.66 -11.20
C PRO A 29 -6.92 16.32 -12.32
N LEU A 30 -6.05 15.59 -13.02
CA LEU A 30 -5.25 16.14 -14.13
C LEU A 30 -6.13 16.61 -15.29
N ARG A 31 -7.12 15.81 -15.70
CA ARG A 31 -8.09 16.17 -16.73
C ARG A 31 -8.95 17.37 -16.33
N LYS A 32 -9.35 17.48 -15.04
CA LYS A 32 -10.05 18.65 -14.52
C LYS A 32 -9.24 19.95 -14.64
N HIS A 33 -7.92 19.85 -14.57
CA HIS A 33 -7.03 20.99 -14.76
C HIS A 33 -6.60 21.20 -16.23
N GLY A 34 -7.24 20.51 -17.19
CA GLY A 34 -7.05 20.72 -18.62
C GLY A 34 -5.94 19.88 -19.26
N ALA A 35 -5.33 18.92 -18.52
CA ALA A 35 -4.33 18.04 -19.11
C ALA A 35 -4.96 16.99 -20.04
N GLU A 36 -4.26 16.67 -21.12
CA GLU A 36 -4.47 15.44 -21.90
C GLU A 36 -3.73 14.30 -21.18
N ALA A 37 -4.48 13.45 -20.45
CA ALA A 37 -3.88 12.41 -19.64
C ALA A 37 -4.08 11.02 -20.26
N ALA A 38 -2.97 10.37 -20.61
CA ALA A 38 -2.89 8.99 -21.06
C ALA A 38 -2.56 8.05 -19.89
N GLU A 39 -3.10 6.84 -19.94
CA GLU A 39 -3.04 5.86 -18.84
C GLU A 39 -2.42 4.56 -19.32
N VAL A 40 -1.29 4.15 -18.71
CA VAL A 40 -0.69 2.84 -18.96
C VAL A 40 -0.34 2.15 -17.64
N SER A 41 -1.23 1.28 -17.17
CA SER A 41 -0.97 0.48 -15.97
C SER A 41 -0.06 -0.70 -16.31
N LEU A 42 1.22 -0.58 -15.96
CA LEU A 42 2.25 -1.59 -16.23
C LEU A 42 2.45 -2.57 -15.08
N ILE A 43 2.01 -2.22 -13.88
CA ILE A 43 2.23 -3.00 -12.67
C ILE A 43 0.90 -3.34 -12.01
N TYR A 44 0.81 -4.53 -11.47
CA TYR A 44 -0.34 -4.99 -10.70
C TYR A 44 0.11 -5.81 -9.50
N PRO A 45 -0.58 -5.70 -8.35
CA PRO A 45 -0.34 -6.57 -7.23
C PRO A 45 -0.91 -7.97 -7.56
N GLN A 46 -0.11 -9.00 -7.31
CA GLN A 46 -0.58 -10.38 -7.36
C GLN A 46 -1.22 -10.71 -6.01
N GLU A 47 -2.38 -11.33 -6.06
CA GLU A 47 -3.08 -11.77 -4.85
C GLU A 47 -2.24 -12.75 -4.03
N PRO A 48 -2.40 -12.73 -2.70
CA PRO A 48 -1.81 -13.71 -1.81
C PRO A 48 -2.27 -15.13 -2.16
N GLN A 49 -1.45 -16.12 -1.84
CA GLN A 49 -1.86 -17.52 -1.94
C GLN A 49 -3.01 -17.80 -0.96
N GLU A 50 -3.91 -18.69 -1.35
CA GLU A 50 -4.97 -19.19 -0.49
C GLU A 50 -4.38 -19.84 0.78
N GLY A 51 -5.03 -19.63 1.92
CA GLY A 51 -4.55 -20.12 3.21
C GLY A 51 -3.46 -19.28 3.87
N THR A 52 -2.97 -18.23 3.21
CA THR A 52 -1.91 -17.35 3.78
C THR A 52 -2.31 -16.79 5.13
N PHE A 53 -3.54 -16.30 5.27
CA PHE A 53 -4.00 -15.63 6.48
C PHE A 53 -4.59 -16.59 7.52
N SER A 54 -5.18 -17.70 7.11
CA SER A 54 -5.65 -18.74 8.04
C SER A 54 -4.48 -19.46 8.73
N ALA A 55 -3.28 -19.45 8.15
CA ALA A 55 -2.06 -20.01 8.74
C ALA A 55 -1.37 -19.05 9.75
N ILE A 56 -1.85 -17.82 9.93
CA ILE A 56 -1.27 -16.87 10.87
C ILE A 56 -1.88 -17.08 12.25
N PRO A 57 -1.07 -17.34 13.30
CA PRO A 57 -1.56 -17.39 14.68
C PRO A 57 -1.77 -15.95 15.21
N TRP A 58 -2.90 -15.36 14.89
CA TRP A 58 -3.21 -13.95 15.16
C TRP A 58 -3.06 -13.58 16.64
N GLY A 59 -3.42 -14.47 17.56
CA GLY A 59 -3.30 -14.27 18.99
C GLY A 59 -1.86 -14.13 19.51
N ASP A 60 -0.87 -14.46 18.69
CA ASP A 60 0.55 -14.33 19.08
C ASP A 60 1.08 -12.90 18.92
N TYR A 61 0.37 -12.02 18.22
CA TYR A 61 0.84 -10.67 17.88
C TYR A 61 0.04 -9.62 18.60
N THR A 62 0.67 -8.48 18.87
CA THR A 62 0.04 -7.29 19.47
C THR A 62 -0.03 -6.13 18.49
N TRP A 63 0.84 -6.14 17.48
CA TRP A 63 0.91 -5.12 16.44
C TRP A 63 0.88 -5.71 15.04
N LEU A 64 0.11 -5.09 14.16
CA LEU A 64 0.09 -5.37 12.73
C LEU A 64 0.56 -4.16 11.93
N VAL A 65 1.57 -4.34 11.09
CA VAL A 65 2.11 -3.28 10.25
C VAL A 65 1.77 -3.52 8.79
N LEU A 66 1.17 -2.50 8.15
CA LEU A 66 0.83 -2.49 6.72
C LEU A 66 1.54 -1.32 6.02
N THR A 67 2.31 -1.62 4.98
CA THR A 67 3.21 -0.64 4.35
C THR A 67 2.68 -0.08 3.02
N SER A 68 1.45 -0.39 2.61
CA SER A 68 0.84 0.17 1.40
C SER A 68 -0.67 0.09 1.41
N ALA A 69 -1.34 1.01 0.70
CA ALA A 69 -2.79 0.97 0.52
C ALA A 69 -3.24 -0.28 -0.27
N ASN A 70 -2.50 -0.70 -1.30
CA ASN A 70 -2.79 -1.94 -2.03
C ASN A 70 -2.66 -3.16 -1.12
N GLY A 71 -1.65 -3.16 -0.22
CA GLY A 71 -1.49 -4.20 0.78
C GLY A 71 -2.67 -4.29 1.73
N VAL A 72 -3.28 -3.16 2.12
CA VAL A 72 -4.50 -3.15 2.93
C VAL A 72 -5.66 -3.82 2.20
N GLU A 73 -5.92 -3.45 0.94
CA GLU A 73 -7.02 -4.05 0.16
C GLU A 73 -6.83 -5.56 -0.02
N LEU A 74 -5.60 -6.00 -0.35
CA LEU A 74 -5.28 -7.42 -0.50
C LEU A 74 -5.35 -8.19 0.83
N PHE A 75 -5.02 -7.53 1.94
CA PHE A 75 -5.14 -8.09 3.28
C PHE A 75 -6.59 -8.42 3.60
N PHE A 76 -7.51 -7.46 3.48
CA PHE A 76 -8.93 -7.70 3.77
C PHE A 76 -9.57 -8.69 2.79
N ALA A 77 -9.27 -8.60 1.50
CA ALA A 77 -9.73 -9.58 0.53
C ALA A 77 -9.24 -11.00 0.87
N GLY A 78 -7.98 -11.11 1.30
CA GLY A 78 -7.38 -12.38 1.71
C GLY A 78 -7.98 -12.94 3.01
N LEU A 79 -8.25 -12.10 4.02
CA LEU A 79 -8.95 -12.52 5.23
C LEU A 79 -10.33 -13.11 4.90
N GLN A 80 -11.09 -12.41 4.05
CA GLN A 80 -12.41 -12.87 3.62
C GLN A 80 -12.33 -14.20 2.87
N ARG A 81 -11.41 -14.31 1.91
CA ARG A 81 -11.20 -15.54 1.13
C ARG A 81 -10.80 -16.73 2.01
N ASP A 82 -9.89 -16.50 2.97
CA ASP A 82 -9.35 -17.54 3.84
C ASP A 82 -10.27 -17.83 5.06
N GLY A 83 -11.45 -17.18 5.14
CA GLY A 83 -12.44 -17.38 6.20
C GLY A 83 -12.00 -16.87 7.58
N VAL A 84 -11.06 -15.92 7.63
CA VAL A 84 -10.58 -15.33 8.89
C VAL A 84 -11.54 -14.26 9.36
N ASP A 85 -12.12 -14.43 10.54
CA ASP A 85 -13.04 -13.46 11.16
C ASP A 85 -12.26 -12.27 11.72
N LEU A 86 -12.68 -11.04 11.38
CA LEU A 86 -12.07 -9.80 11.86
C LEU A 86 -12.03 -9.68 13.39
N ARG A 87 -12.93 -10.36 14.11
CA ARG A 87 -12.92 -10.42 15.55
C ARG A 87 -11.64 -11.02 16.12
N GLN A 88 -10.93 -11.85 15.35
CA GLN A 88 -9.63 -12.39 15.74
C GLN A 88 -8.52 -11.33 15.79
N LEU A 89 -8.75 -10.15 15.19
CA LEU A 89 -7.78 -9.07 15.10
C LEU A 89 -8.09 -7.89 16.04
N LEU A 90 -9.16 -7.94 16.83
CA LEU A 90 -9.62 -6.81 17.67
C LEU A 90 -8.60 -6.40 18.74
N HIS A 91 -7.69 -7.29 19.12
CA HIS A 91 -6.64 -7.03 20.10
C HIS A 91 -5.39 -6.38 19.50
N LEU A 92 -5.29 -6.31 18.17
CA LEU A 92 -4.12 -5.79 17.46
C LEU A 92 -4.15 -4.27 17.37
N HIS A 93 -3.02 -3.65 17.66
CA HIS A 93 -2.72 -2.29 17.23
C HIS A 93 -2.26 -2.27 15.78
N PHE A 94 -2.62 -1.22 15.05
CA PHE A 94 -2.30 -1.08 13.63
C PHE A 94 -1.33 0.05 13.39
N ALA A 95 -0.20 -0.25 12.74
CA ALA A 95 0.75 0.77 12.28
C ALA A 95 0.81 0.78 10.75
N VAL A 96 0.83 1.98 10.17
CA VAL A 96 0.82 2.15 8.71
C VAL A 96 1.85 3.19 8.27
N ILE A 97 2.37 3.02 7.05
CA ILE A 97 3.46 3.87 6.55
C ILE A 97 3.04 5.31 6.23
N GLY A 98 1.75 5.59 6.10
CA GLY A 98 1.32 6.94 5.76
C GLY A 98 -0.18 7.10 5.54
N LYS A 99 -0.60 8.34 5.27
CA LYS A 99 -2.02 8.75 5.17
C LYS A 99 -2.83 7.93 4.17
N GLY A 100 -2.27 7.61 2.99
CA GLY A 100 -2.98 6.82 1.98
C GLY A 100 -3.29 5.39 2.45
N THR A 101 -2.35 4.78 3.20
CA THR A 101 -2.54 3.45 3.81
C THR A 101 -3.53 3.53 4.98
N ALA A 102 -3.47 4.59 5.80
CA ALA A 102 -4.42 4.84 6.88
C ALA A 102 -5.85 5.01 6.34
N GLN A 103 -6.02 5.76 5.26
CA GLN A 103 -7.33 5.92 4.60
C GLN A 103 -7.86 4.60 4.02
N ALA A 104 -6.98 3.76 3.47
CA ALA A 104 -7.36 2.42 3.03
C ALA A 104 -7.87 1.59 4.20
N LEU A 105 -7.15 1.58 5.32
CA LEU A 105 -7.53 0.86 6.54
C LEU A 105 -8.87 1.37 7.11
N ALA A 106 -9.07 2.69 7.16
CA ALA A 106 -10.30 3.32 7.64
C ALA A 106 -11.55 2.93 6.82
N ARG A 107 -11.42 2.65 5.51
CA ARG A 107 -12.55 2.15 4.69
C ARG A 107 -13.06 0.78 5.15
N HIS A 108 -12.22 0.01 5.82
CA HIS A 108 -12.59 -1.27 6.43
C HIS A 108 -12.99 -1.14 7.91
N GLY A 109 -13.16 0.10 8.42
CA GLY A 109 -13.62 0.38 9.78
C GLY A 109 -12.54 0.30 10.85
N ILE A 110 -11.27 0.19 10.47
CA ILE A 110 -10.13 0.14 11.39
C ILE A 110 -9.30 1.42 11.25
N PHE A 111 -8.94 2.04 12.36
CA PHE A 111 -8.08 3.22 12.39
C PHE A 111 -6.68 2.83 12.85
N ALA A 112 -5.66 3.43 12.22
CA ALA A 112 -4.28 3.16 12.59
C ALA A 112 -3.92 3.86 13.91
N ASP A 113 -3.27 3.13 14.82
CA ASP A 113 -2.75 3.65 16.08
C ASP A 113 -1.42 4.41 15.87
N CYS A 114 -0.63 3.98 14.89
CA CYS A 114 0.65 4.61 14.56
C CYS A 114 0.72 5.00 13.08
N ILE A 115 0.89 6.30 12.82
CA ILE A 115 1.12 6.88 11.48
C ILE A 115 2.32 7.81 11.60
N PRO A 116 3.42 7.60 10.85
CA PRO A 116 4.60 8.47 10.97
C PRO A 116 4.35 9.85 10.35
N PRO A 117 5.10 10.89 10.79
CA PRO A 117 5.00 12.23 10.22
C PRO A 117 5.51 12.29 8.77
N GLN A 118 6.48 11.44 8.41
CA GLN A 118 6.99 11.27 7.05
C GLN A 118 6.69 9.85 6.56
N PHE A 119 6.28 9.73 5.29
CA PHE A 119 5.69 8.49 4.76
C PHE A 119 6.76 7.54 4.18
N HIS A 120 7.73 7.18 5.00
CA HIS A 120 8.79 6.21 4.66
C HIS A 120 9.12 5.29 5.84
N SER A 121 9.84 4.21 5.55
CA SER A 121 10.06 3.11 6.49
C SER A 121 10.86 3.50 7.74
N ASP A 122 11.86 4.41 7.63
CA ASP A 122 12.62 4.89 8.78
C ASP A 122 11.74 5.68 9.73
N SER A 123 10.95 6.63 9.21
CA SER A 123 10.04 7.43 10.04
C SER A 123 8.99 6.56 10.72
N LEU A 124 8.53 5.48 10.06
CA LEU A 124 7.63 4.51 10.70
C LEU A 124 8.34 3.76 11.83
N ALA A 125 9.60 3.35 11.65
CA ALA A 125 10.37 2.73 12.72
C ALA A 125 10.56 3.67 13.91
N GLU A 126 10.92 4.94 13.65
CA GLU A 126 11.09 5.98 14.69
C GLU A 126 9.79 6.27 15.45
N ALA A 127 8.64 6.21 14.79
CA ALA A 127 7.36 6.44 15.43
C ALA A 127 6.82 5.20 16.18
N LEU A 128 7.08 4.00 15.68
CA LEU A 128 6.54 2.74 16.21
C LEU A 128 7.38 2.22 17.39
N ILE A 129 8.71 2.15 17.25
CA ILE A 129 9.60 1.50 18.23
C ILE A 129 9.41 2.07 19.66
N PRO A 130 9.27 3.39 19.88
CA PRO A 130 9.05 3.94 21.22
C PRO A 130 7.70 3.56 21.85
N GLN A 131 6.74 3.07 21.06
CA GLN A 131 5.43 2.64 21.55
C GLN A 131 5.40 1.15 21.94
N LEU A 132 6.46 0.41 21.58
CA LEU A 132 6.56 -1.03 21.83
C LEU A 132 7.16 -1.30 23.20
N THR A 133 6.68 -2.35 23.85
CA THR A 133 7.22 -2.93 25.09
C THR A 133 7.92 -4.25 24.80
N ALA A 134 8.59 -4.80 25.81
CA ALA A 134 9.26 -6.12 25.68
C ALA A 134 8.29 -7.29 25.47
N GLN A 135 6.99 -7.10 25.77
CA GLN A 135 5.96 -8.12 25.55
C GLN A 135 5.33 -8.03 24.14
N ASP A 136 5.57 -6.94 23.42
CA ASP A 136 4.97 -6.76 22.11
C ASP A 136 5.63 -7.63 21.04
N LYS A 137 4.80 -8.15 20.16
CA LYS A 137 5.21 -8.91 18.99
C LYS A 137 4.58 -8.33 17.74
N VAL A 138 5.41 -7.92 16.80
CA VAL A 138 4.99 -7.21 15.59
C VAL A 138 4.86 -8.17 14.42
N LEU A 139 3.72 -8.16 13.74
CA LEU A 139 3.52 -8.80 12.45
C LEU A 139 3.66 -7.76 11.34
N LEU A 140 4.70 -7.88 10.52
CA LEU A 140 4.94 -7.01 9.38
C LEU A 140 4.44 -7.67 8.09
N LEU A 141 3.31 -7.22 7.57
CA LEU A 141 2.76 -7.63 6.29
C LEU A 141 3.20 -6.68 5.18
N ARG A 142 3.85 -7.20 4.14
CA ARG A 142 4.39 -6.36 3.06
C ARG A 142 4.46 -7.07 1.71
N ALA A 143 4.75 -6.31 0.64
CA ALA A 143 5.12 -6.89 -0.64
C ALA A 143 6.44 -7.68 -0.53
N GLU A 144 6.61 -8.72 -1.36
CA GLU A 144 7.85 -9.50 -1.46
C GLU A 144 9.08 -8.60 -1.71
N ASN A 145 8.96 -7.69 -2.66
CA ASN A 145 10.02 -6.74 -3.03
C ASN A 145 9.95 -5.42 -2.24
N GLY A 146 9.25 -5.39 -1.10
CA GLY A 146 9.15 -4.20 -0.26
C GLY A 146 10.49 -3.84 0.42
N SER A 147 10.62 -2.59 0.88
CA SER A 147 11.79 -2.09 1.58
C SER A 147 12.10 -2.94 2.82
N LYS A 148 13.37 -3.30 3.03
CA LYS A 148 13.83 -4.03 4.21
C LYS A 148 14.16 -3.11 5.40
N VAL A 149 14.13 -1.80 5.21
CA VAL A 149 14.57 -0.82 6.21
C VAL A 149 13.81 -0.98 7.52
N LEU A 150 12.48 -1.10 7.48
CA LEU A 150 11.69 -1.25 8.71
C LEU A 150 12.08 -2.53 9.48
N SER A 151 12.21 -3.67 8.80
CA SER A 151 12.63 -4.92 9.46
C SER A 151 14.03 -4.82 10.06
N GLN A 152 14.98 -4.16 9.39
CA GLN A 152 16.32 -3.91 9.91
C GLN A 152 16.29 -3.02 11.15
N ARG A 153 15.46 -1.98 11.18
CA ARG A 153 15.30 -1.08 12.33
C ARG A 153 14.66 -1.79 13.54
N LEU A 154 13.64 -2.64 13.30
CA LEU A 154 13.04 -3.46 14.36
C LEU A 154 14.03 -4.45 14.94
N GLU A 155 14.84 -5.10 14.08
CA GLU A 155 15.88 -6.03 14.50
C GLU A 155 16.97 -5.33 15.33
N GLN A 156 17.46 -4.18 14.88
CA GLN A 156 18.45 -3.36 15.61
C GLN A 156 17.94 -2.89 16.98
N ALA A 157 16.64 -2.66 17.10
CA ALA A 157 16.00 -2.28 18.37
C ALA A 157 15.65 -3.48 19.27
N GLY A 158 15.96 -4.71 18.85
CA GLY A 158 15.68 -5.92 19.63
C GLY A 158 14.19 -6.25 19.74
N VAL A 159 13.35 -5.70 18.83
CA VAL A 159 11.89 -5.96 18.81
C VAL A 159 11.62 -7.37 18.32
N CYS A 160 10.71 -8.08 19.00
CA CYS A 160 10.21 -9.37 18.51
C CYS A 160 9.25 -9.14 17.33
N PHE A 161 9.61 -9.61 16.13
CA PHE A 161 8.75 -9.44 14.95
C PHE A 161 8.83 -10.63 13.99
N ARG A 162 7.78 -10.75 13.17
CA ARG A 162 7.76 -11.67 12.02
C ARG A 162 7.38 -10.88 10.76
N THR A 163 8.13 -11.08 9.69
CA THR A 163 7.77 -10.54 8.37
C THR A 163 7.07 -11.62 7.54
N VAL A 164 5.91 -11.29 6.98
CA VAL A 164 5.21 -12.12 6.03
C VAL A 164 5.09 -11.35 4.71
N PRO A 165 5.91 -11.70 3.71
CA PRO A 165 5.68 -11.24 2.35
C PRO A 165 4.45 -11.96 1.81
N PHE A 166 3.35 -11.23 1.59
CA PHE A 166 2.08 -11.87 1.26
C PHE A 166 1.58 -11.57 -0.15
N TYR A 167 2.18 -10.60 -0.84
CA TYR A 167 1.87 -10.32 -2.23
C TYR A 167 3.11 -9.86 -3.01
N ALA A 168 3.12 -10.11 -4.32
CA ALA A 168 4.13 -9.61 -5.23
C ALA A 168 3.56 -8.49 -6.12
N VAL A 169 4.41 -7.56 -6.54
CA VAL A 169 4.06 -6.60 -7.60
C VAL A 169 4.68 -7.11 -8.90
N LYS A 170 3.83 -7.44 -9.86
CA LYS A 170 4.26 -7.94 -11.17
C LYS A 170 4.10 -6.88 -12.25
N SER A 171 4.95 -6.96 -13.28
CA SER A 171 4.89 -6.10 -14.45
C SER A 171 4.20 -6.80 -15.62
N ASP A 172 3.31 -6.10 -16.31
CA ASP A 172 2.69 -6.58 -17.54
C ASP A 172 3.46 -6.05 -18.76
N TRP A 173 4.47 -6.80 -19.17
CA TRP A 173 5.32 -6.44 -20.30
C TRP A 173 4.60 -6.41 -21.66
N ARG A 174 3.42 -7.01 -21.77
CA ARG A 174 2.59 -6.94 -22.99
C ARG A 174 2.15 -5.51 -23.27
N LYS A 175 2.04 -4.68 -22.24
CA LYS A 175 1.70 -3.25 -22.35
C LYS A 175 2.90 -2.34 -22.68
N LYS A 176 4.10 -2.90 -22.82
CA LYS A 176 5.31 -2.12 -23.17
C LYS A 176 5.14 -1.37 -24.51
N GLN A 177 4.52 -1.99 -25.49
CA GLN A 177 4.29 -1.35 -26.80
C GLN A 177 3.33 -0.17 -26.69
N LEU A 178 2.28 -0.27 -25.85
CA LEU A 178 1.36 0.83 -25.57
C LEU A 178 2.09 1.99 -24.89
N LEU A 179 2.93 1.70 -23.89
CA LEU A 179 3.74 2.71 -23.23
C LEU A 179 4.66 3.44 -24.23
N LEU A 180 5.35 2.69 -25.10
CA LEU A 180 6.25 3.27 -26.11
C LEU A 180 5.51 4.10 -27.14
N ALA A 181 4.28 3.72 -27.51
CA ALA A 181 3.43 4.50 -28.41
C ALA A 181 3.05 5.84 -27.78
N GLU A 182 2.58 5.82 -26.53
CA GLU A 182 2.22 7.04 -25.79
C GLU A 182 3.40 7.97 -25.55
N LEU A 183 4.59 7.43 -25.28
CA LEU A 183 5.82 8.23 -25.10
C LEU A 183 6.24 8.94 -26.40
N LYS A 184 5.94 8.38 -27.58
CA LYS A 184 6.27 9.02 -28.87
C LYS A 184 5.31 10.16 -29.21
N THR A 185 4.13 10.18 -28.63
CA THR A 185 3.10 11.22 -28.85
C THR A 185 3.11 12.31 -27.77
N ALA A 186 3.82 12.07 -26.67
CA ALA A 186 3.99 13.02 -25.58
C ALA A 186 5.15 13.98 -25.86
#